data_cf4738b2c4679e024b7f2a81a6426212
#
_entry.id   cf4738b2c4679e024b7f2a81a6426212
#
_cell.length_a   1.000
_cell.length_b   1.000
_cell.length_c   1.000
_cell.angle_alpha   90.00
_cell.angle_beta   90.00
_cell.angle_gamma   90.00
#
_symmetry.space_group_name_H-M   'P 1'
#
loop_
_entity.id
_entity.type
_entity.pdbx_description
1 polymer ?
#
loop_
_entity_poly.entity_id
_entity_poly.type
_entity_poly.pdbx_seq_one_letter_code
_entity_poly.pdbx_strand_id
1 'polypeptide(L)'
;MWRSAAIGFLLASGLVQAQEYKGAVACGDLANAFGPFDYRSASEEDRRLVNGAHFTQQVETLQSGKTTNWPGGDIDYTLRAFPNHPRALLSMMNLSFKEKRNKPNGAHWPVECYFDRAERFRGDDAYVKVLYGIYLLKVGRNQEAISKLEAAERLEPDDPNLYYNLGLAYFDLKQYDRALHYAHEAYSLRFPLPGLREKLKRVGAWKDLPPPPAQSAAVASASAPPAAGSAPATRASAPVAAASTPTETPAP
;
A
#
# COMPACT_ATOMS: atom_id res chain seq x y z
N MET A 1 41.40 -18.07 51.02
CA MET A 1 39.94 -18.31 50.81
C MET A 1 39.37 -17.10 50.08
N TRP A 2 39.32 -17.18 48.73
CA TRP A 2 38.73 -16.11 47.93
C TRP A 2 37.43 -16.63 47.34
N ARG A 3 36.32 -15.95 47.65
CA ARG A 3 34.99 -16.23 47.11
C ARG A 3 34.81 -15.35 45.87
N SER A 4 34.75 -15.96 44.70
CA SER A 4 34.36 -15.32 43.45
C SER A 4 32.85 -15.19 43.42
N ALA A 5 32.37 -13.94 43.34
CA ALA A 5 30.97 -13.62 43.11
C ALA A 5 30.73 -13.55 41.58
N ALA A 6 29.95 -14.47 41.01
CA ALA A 6 29.50 -14.40 39.65
C ALA A 6 28.29 -13.45 39.56
N ILE A 7 28.47 -12.33 38.88
CA ILE A 7 27.36 -11.42 38.54
C ILE A 7 26.66 -11.95 37.30
N GLY A 8 25.48 -12.52 37.49
CA GLY A 8 24.60 -12.95 36.39
C GLY A 8 23.94 -11.74 35.74
N PHE A 9 24.28 -11.48 34.49
CA PHE A 9 23.60 -10.49 33.66
C PHE A 9 22.29 -11.12 33.16
N LEU A 10 21.15 -10.74 33.76
CA LEU A 10 19.80 -11.02 33.24
C LEU A 10 19.54 -10.09 32.06
N LEU A 11 19.66 -10.63 30.83
CA LEU A 11 19.15 -10.01 29.63
C LEU A 11 17.61 -10.10 29.69
N ALA A 12 16.97 -9.02 30.09
CA ALA A 12 15.54 -8.84 29.94
C ALA A 12 15.23 -8.69 28.44
N SER A 13 14.89 -9.80 27.78
CA SER A 13 14.30 -9.81 26.45
C SER A 13 12.91 -9.17 26.56
N GLY A 14 12.84 -7.87 26.25
CA GLY A 14 11.59 -7.17 26.08
C GLY A 14 10.83 -7.76 24.90
N LEU A 15 9.94 -8.70 25.18
CA LEU A 15 8.92 -9.12 24.23
C LEU A 15 8.01 -7.90 23.98
N VAL A 16 8.23 -7.21 22.86
CA VAL A 16 7.22 -6.32 22.30
C VAL A 16 6.04 -7.22 21.95
N GLN A 17 5.06 -7.27 22.85
CA GLN A 17 3.79 -7.91 22.54
C GLN A 17 3.15 -7.10 21.41
N ALA A 18 3.15 -7.67 20.21
CA ALA A 18 2.27 -7.23 19.15
C ALA A 18 0.84 -7.41 19.70
N GLN A 19 0.18 -6.28 20.04
CA GLN A 19 -1.23 -6.31 20.39
C GLN A 19 -1.98 -6.83 19.16
N GLU A 20 -2.50 -8.07 19.27
CA GLU A 20 -3.45 -8.60 18.30
C GLU A 20 -4.61 -7.62 18.19
N TYR A 21 -4.69 -6.93 17.06
CA TYR A 21 -5.74 -6.00 16.75
C TYR A 21 -7.03 -6.81 16.47
N LYS A 22 -7.94 -6.91 17.43
CA LYS A 22 -9.27 -7.51 17.25
C LYS A 22 -10.18 -6.52 16.51
N GLY A 23 -10.09 -6.54 15.15
CA GLY A 23 -10.51 -5.49 14.25
C GLY A 23 -11.97 -5.01 14.33
N ALA A 24 -12.96 -5.88 14.30
CA ALA A 24 -14.33 -5.47 13.96
C ALA A 24 -15.04 -4.58 15.01
N VAL A 25 -14.81 -4.83 16.29
CA VAL A 25 -15.47 -4.07 17.39
C VAL A 25 -14.74 -2.77 17.69
N ALA A 26 -13.44 -2.75 17.51
CA ALA A 26 -12.58 -1.60 17.83
C ALA A 26 -12.64 -0.48 16.78
N CYS A 27 -13.01 -0.80 15.50
CA CYS A 27 -13.04 0.15 14.38
C CYS A 27 -14.43 0.71 14.09
N GLY A 28 -15.39 0.43 14.95
CA GLY A 28 -16.76 0.95 14.86
C GLY A 28 -17.60 0.38 13.72
N ASP A 29 -18.85 0.77 13.68
CA ASP A 29 -19.82 0.42 12.64
C ASP A 29 -19.47 1.15 11.32
N LEU A 30 -19.92 0.57 10.21
CA LEU A 30 -19.85 1.20 8.89
C LEU A 30 -20.97 2.23 8.66
N ALA A 31 -22.07 2.15 9.41
CA ALA A 31 -23.19 3.07 9.28
C ALA A 31 -22.73 4.54 9.39
N ASN A 32 -23.19 5.38 8.47
CA ASN A 32 -22.91 6.81 8.42
C ASN A 32 -24.14 7.56 7.91
N ALA A 33 -24.30 8.81 8.32
CA ALA A 33 -25.45 9.63 7.91
C ALA A 33 -25.47 9.90 6.39
N PHE A 34 -24.29 9.95 5.74
CA PHE A 34 -24.14 10.05 4.30
C PHE A 34 -23.20 8.94 3.82
N GLY A 35 -23.70 7.99 3.07
CA GLY A 35 -23.02 6.75 2.73
C GLY A 35 -23.23 5.64 3.76
N PRO A 36 -22.40 4.57 3.80
CA PRO A 36 -21.20 4.42 2.95
C PRO A 36 -21.55 4.05 1.49
N PHE A 37 -20.81 4.63 0.56
CA PHE A 37 -20.90 4.34 -0.87
C PHE A 37 -19.61 3.66 -1.39
N ASP A 38 -19.74 2.75 -2.35
CA ASP A 38 -18.57 2.22 -3.06
C ASP A 38 -18.02 3.29 -4.01
N TYR A 39 -16.82 3.77 -3.73
CA TYR A 39 -16.18 4.83 -4.51
C TYR A 39 -16.02 4.47 -6.00
N ARG A 40 -15.87 3.19 -6.34
CA ARG A 40 -15.71 2.71 -7.71
C ARG A 40 -16.97 2.93 -8.54
N SER A 41 -18.15 2.80 -7.92
CA SER A 41 -19.47 2.86 -8.58
C SER A 41 -20.36 4.01 -8.12
N ALA A 42 -19.91 4.83 -7.17
CA ALA A 42 -20.65 5.99 -6.69
C ALA A 42 -20.95 6.98 -7.81
N SER A 43 -22.05 7.74 -7.69
CA SER A 43 -22.40 8.78 -8.65
C SER A 43 -21.31 9.88 -8.68
N GLU A 44 -21.21 10.59 -9.80
CA GLU A 44 -20.33 11.76 -9.88
C GLU A 44 -20.77 12.87 -8.90
N GLU A 45 -22.07 12.98 -8.65
CA GLU A 45 -22.62 13.95 -7.70
C GLU A 45 -22.15 13.65 -6.29
N ASP A 46 -22.27 12.40 -5.82
CA ASP A 46 -21.83 12.00 -4.49
C ASP A 46 -20.32 12.22 -4.33
N ARG A 47 -19.54 11.81 -5.34
CA ARG A 47 -18.08 12.04 -5.34
C ARG A 47 -17.74 13.53 -5.31
N ARG A 48 -18.41 14.34 -6.12
CA ARG A 48 -18.19 15.79 -6.16
C ARG A 48 -18.57 16.45 -4.84
N LEU A 49 -19.66 16.02 -4.22
CA LEU A 49 -20.15 16.58 -2.96
C LEU A 49 -19.11 16.34 -1.83
N VAL A 50 -18.70 15.10 -1.63
CA VAL A 50 -17.74 14.74 -0.57
C VAL A 50 -16.35 15.29 -0.86
N ASN A 51 -15.83 15.06 -2.08
CA ASN A 51 -14.49 15.51 -2.43
C ASN A 51 -14.38 17.06 -2.44
N GLY A 52 -15.41 17.77 -2.89
CA GLY A 52 -15.43 19.21 -2.90
C GLY A 52 -15.46 19.83 -1.50
N ALA A 53 -16.13 19.16 -0.55
CA ALA A 53 -16.22 19.65 0.82
C ALA A 53 -15.07 19.17 1.72
N HIS A 54 -14.62 17.92 1.56
CA HIS A 54 -13.74 17.26 2.53
C HIS A 54 -12.44 16.68 1.94
N PHE A 55 -12.34 16.44 0.63
CA PHE A 55 -11.15 15.86 0.03
C PHE A 55 -10.59 16.72 -1.11
N THR A 56 -10.42 18.02 -0.80
CA THR A 56 -9.81 18.98 -1.71
C THR A 56 -8.30 18.76 -1.83
N GLN A 57 -7.67 19.37 -2.83
CA GLN A 57 -6.23 19.26 -3.05
C GLN A 57 -5.40 19.57 -1.79
N GLN A 58 -5.75 20.61 -1.03
CA GLN A 58 -5.04 20.95 0.21
C GLN A 58 -5.13 19.87 1.29
N VAL A 59 -6.27 19.17 1.38
CA VAL A 59 -6.48 18.04 2.31
C VAL A 59 -5.71 16.82 1.81
N GLU A 60 -5.84 16.48 0.54
CA GLU A 60 -5.13 15.36 -0.07
C GLU A 60 -3.62 15.48 0.05
N THR A 61 -3.07 16.68 -0.17
CA THR A 61 -1.63 16.95 -0.06
C THR A 61 -1.17 17.23 1.37
N LEU A 62 -2.07 17.07 2.36
CA LEU A 62 -1.80 17.18 3.79
C LEU A 62 -1.27 18.58 4.21
N GLN A 63 -1.69 19.63 3.52
CA GLN A 63 -1.32 21.02 3.83
C GLN A 63 -2.15 21.58 4.98
N SER A 64 -3.48 21.46 4.88
CA SER A 64 -4.43 21.93 5.90
C SER A 64 -5.76 21.17 5.78
N GLY A 65 -6.60 21.26 6.81
CA GLY A 65 -8.00 20.88 6.68
C GLY A 65 -8.77 21.84 5.79
N LYS A 66 -9.96 21.47 5.37
CA LYS A 66 -10.90 22.30 4.61
C LYS A 66 -12.09 22.70 5.46
N THR A 67 -12.80 21.73 6.00
CA THR A 67 -13.98 21.88 6.85
C THR A 67 -13.62 21.73 8.31
N THR A 68 -12.53 21.00 8.59
CA THR A 68 -11.98 20.79 9.93
C THR A 68 -10.62 21.49 10.07
N ASN A 69 -10.13 21.63 11.32
CA ASN A 69 -8.82 22.24 11.58
C ASN A 69 -7.63 21.40 11.09
N TRP A 70 -7.84 20.09 10.90
CA TRP A 70 -6.79 19.14 10.58
C TRP A 70 -7.15 18.35 9.32
N PRO A 71 -6.19 18.07 8.43
CA PRO A 71 -6.46 17.20 7.27
C PRO A 71 -7.08 15.86 7.65
N GLY A 72 -6.66 15.29 8.80
CA GLY A 72 -7.17 14.01 9.28
C GLY A 72 -8.68 14.01 9.56
N GLY A 73 -9.27 15.11 9.99
CA GLY A 73 -10.71 15.21 10.21
C GLY A 73 -11.52 15.19 8.91
N ASP A 74 -11.03 15.88 7.90
CA ASP A 74 -11.66 15.88 6.57
C ASP A 74 -11.46 14.54 5.84
N ILE A 75 -10.28 13.93 5.97
CA ILE A 75 -10.02 12.57 5.43
C ILE A 75 -10.89 11.54 6.16
N ASP A 76 -11.07 11.66 7.48
CA ASP A 76 -11.95 10.81 8.27
C ASP A 76 -13.38 10.86 7.77
N TYR A 77 -13.93 12.07 7.55
CA TYR A 77 -15.27 12.22 6.97
C TYR A 77 -15.37 11.54 5.62
N THR A 78 -14.39 11.78 4.74
CA THR A 78 -14.32 11.18 3.41
C THR A 78 -14.34 9.65 3.48
N LEU A 79 -13.56 9.05 4.40
CA LEU A 79 -13.47 7.60 4.56
C LEU A 79 -14.66 6.98 5.30
N ARG A 80 -15.48 7.78 5.99
CA ARG A 80 -16.78 7.32 6.48
C ARG A 80 -17.83 7.31 5.38
N ALA A 81 -17.82 8.29 4.48
CA ALA A 81 -18.72 8.34 3.32
C ALA A 81 -18.30 7.36 2.22
N PHE A 82 -17.02 7.19 1.98
CA PHE A 82 -16.43 6.29 0.99
C PHE A 82 -15.31 5.46 1.61
N PRO A 83 -15.63 4.34 2.29
CA PRO A 83 -14.60 3.56 2.99
C PRO A 83 -13.47 3.06 2.10
N ASN A 84 -13.75 2.77 0.83
CA ASN A 84 -12.77 2.32 -0.15
C ASN A 84 -12.25 3.46 -1.06
N HIS A 85 -12.28 4.71 -0.64
CA HIS A 85 -11.72 5.81 -1.43
C HIS A 85 -10.19 5.72 -1.48
N PRO A 86 -9.58 5.39 -2.66
CA PRO A 86 -8.17 4.99 -2.72
C PRO A 86 -7.21 6.12 -2.32
N ARG A 87 -7.45 7.33 -2.82
CA ARG A 87 -6.59 8.49 -2.53
C ARG A 87 -6.72 8.95 -1.07
N ALA A 88 -7.93 8.85 -0.49
CA ALA A 88 -8.15 9.21 0.92
C ALA A 88 -7.48 8.21 1.88
N LEU A 89 -7.53 6.89 1.58
CA LEU A 89 -6.78 5.88 2.33
C LEU A 89 -5.26 6.15 2.26
N LEU A 90 -4.74 6.44 1.07
CA LEU A 90 -3.34 6.81 0.88
C LEU A 90 -2.97 8.06 1.67
N SER A 91 -3.80 9.09 1.62
CA SER A 91 -3.56 10.34 2.37
C SER A 91 -3.61 10.13 3.88
N MET A 92 -4.57 9.33 4.39
CA MET A 92 -4.65 8.98 5.82
C MET A 92 -3.38 8.22 6.28
N MET A 93 -2.94 7.25 5.48
CA MET A 93 -1.68 6.53 5.73
C MET A 93 -0.48 7.49 5.77
N ASN A 94 -0.34 8.35 4.75
CA ASN A 94 0.77 9.29 4.67
C ASN A 94 0.75 10.32 5.81
N LEU A 95 -0.45 10.76 6.23
CA LEU A 95 -0.60 11.67 7.37
C LEU A 95 -0.08 11.03 8.66
N SER A 96 -0.35 9.74 8.89
CA SER A 96 0.15 9.04 10.08
C SER A 96 1.67 9.00 10.14
N PHE A 97 2.33 8.78 9.01
CA PHE A 97 3.79 8.80 8.93
C PHE A 97 4.35 10.22 9.08
N LYS A 98 3.70 11.22 8.47
CA LYS A 98 4.07 12.63 8.61
C LYS A 98 4.00 13.09 10.06
N GLU A 99 2.93 12.71 10.77
CA GLU A 99 2.72 13.04 12.18
C GLU A 99 3.40 12.06 13.16
N LYS A 100 4.00 10.96 12.66
CA LYS A 100 4.60 9.89 13.48
C LYS A 100 3.64 9.33 14.53
N ARG A 101 2.38 9.13 14.16
CA ARG A 101 1.29 8.65 15.04
C ARG A 101 0.40 7.68 14.27
N ASN A 102 -0.01 6.60 14.93
CA ASN A 102 -0.96 5.65 14.36
C ASN A 102 -2.39 6.22 14.23
N LYS A 103 -2.74 7.20 15.06
CA LYS A 103 -4.00 7.97 14.98
C LYS A 103 -3.66 9.44 14.70
N PRO A 104 -3.78 9.90 13.44
CA PRO A 104 -3.53 11.29 13.06
C PRO A 104 -4.46 12.30 13.76
N ASN A 105 -4.03 13.55 13.83
CA ASN A 105 -4.86 14.63 14.39
C ASN A 105 -6.14 14.79 13.59
N GLY A 106 -7.27 14.85 14.29
CA GLY A 106 -8.60 14.93 13.70
C GLY A 106 -9.18 13.58 13.23
N ALA A 107 -8.39 12.53 13.11
CA ALA A 107 -8.88 11.20 12.77
C ALA A 107 -9.69 10.58 13.92
N HIS A 108 -10.80 9.91 13.59
CA HIS A 108 -11.63 9.24 14.58
C HIS A 108 -10.98 7.96 15.10
N TRP A 109 -10.30 7.21 14.24
CA TRP A 109 -9.64 5.94 14.55
C TRP A 109 -8.15 5.93 14.17
N PRO A 110 -7.39 4.94 14.65
CA PRO A 110 -6.09 4.62 14.09
C PRO A 110 -6.18 4.29 12.59
N VAL A 111 -5.09 4.50 11.85
CA VAL A 111 -5.04 4.27 10.39
C VAL A 111 -5.50 2.87 10.00
N GLU A 112 -5.11 1.87 10.77
CA GLU A 112 -5.44 0.48 10.48
C GLU A 112 -6.95 0.21 10.48
N CYS A 113 -7.71 0.96 11.29
CA CYS A 113 -9.15 0.90 11.28
C CYS A 113 -9.77 1.36 9.95
N TYR A 114 -9.19 2.32 9.26
CA TYR A 114 -9.71 2.73 7.96
C TYR A 114 -9.52 1.64 6.91
N PHE A 115 -8.41 0.89 6.96
CA PHE A 115 -8.22 -0.28 6.11
C PHE A 115 -9.16 -1.42 6.47
N ASP A 116 -9.34 -1.74 7.77
CA ASP A 116 -10.31 -2.73 8.23
C ASP A 116 -11.74 -2.38 7.78
N ARG A 117 -12.15 -1.13 7.94
CA ARG A 117 -13.45 -0.64 7.51
C ARG A 117 -13.63 -0.76 5.99
N ALA A 118 -12.60 -0.43 5.22
CA ALA A 118 -12.62 -0.57 3.76
C ALA A 118 -12.76 -2.04 3.33
N GLU A 119 -12.03 -2.95 3.95
CA GLU A 119 -12.13 -4.39 3.67
C GLU A 119 -13.48 -5.00 4.10
N ARG A 120 -14.02 -4.59 5.25
CA ARG A 120 -15.37 -5.02 5.67
C ARG A 120 -16.45 -4.50 4.75
N PHE A 121 -16.28 -3.30 4.21
CA PHE A 121 -17.21 -2.69 3.28
C PHE A 121 -17.14 -3.31 1.89
N ARG A 122 -15.90 -3.47 1.35
CA ARG A 122 -15.64 -4.04 0.01
C ARG A 122 -14.42 -4.96 0.04
N GLY A 123 -14.66 -6.21 0.47
CA GLY A 123 -13.61 -7.24 0.51
C GLY A 123 -13.08 -7.66 -0.86
N ASP A 124 -13.77 -7.27 -1.94
CA ASP A 124 -13.42 -7.50 -3.34
C ASP A 124 -12.62 -6.34 -3.98
N ASP A 125 -12.23 -5.34 -3.22
CA ASP A 125 -11.43 -4.22 -3.73
C ASP A 125 -9.93 -4.55 -3.61
N ALA A 126 -9.31 -4.93 -4.74
CA ALA A 126 -7.89 -5.27 -4.79
C ALA A 126 -7.01 -4.09 -4.41
N TYR A 127 -7.37 -2.87 -4.84
CA TYR A 127 -6.56 -1.68 -4.56
C TYR A 127 -6.50 -1.35 -3.06
N VAL A 128 -7.60 -1.55 -2.32
CA VAL A 128 -7.62 -1.43 -0.85
C VAL A 128 -6.61 -2.40 -0.22
N LYS A 129 -6.57 -3.65 -0.69
CA LYS A 129 -5.63 -4.67 -0.19
C LYS A 129 -4.18 -4.31 -0.51
N VAL A 130 -3.91 -3.77 -1.69
CA VAL A 130 -2.57 -3.27 -2.07
C VAL A 130 -2.14 -2.15 -1.12
N LEU A 131 -2.98 -1.14 -0.90
CA LEU A 131 -2.67 -0.03 0.01
C LEU A 131 -2.46 -0.51 1.45
N TYR A 132 -3.28 -1.45 1.91
CA TYR A 132 -3.10 -2.03 3.24
C TYR A 132 -1.78 -2.81 3.34
N GLY A 133 -1.45 -3.61 2.33
CA GLY A 133 -0.15 -4.29 2.25
C GLY A 133 1.02 -3.29 2.31
N ILE A 134 0.96 -2.19 1.56
CA ILE A 134 1.96 -1.12 1.59
C ILE A 134 2.07 -0.49 2.99
N TYR A 135 0.95 -0.23 3.65
CA TYR A 135 0.96 0.25 5.03
C TYR A 135 1.68 -0.72 5.96
N LEU A 136 1.35 -2.01 5.88
CA LEU A 136 1.94 -3.06 6.70
C LEU A 136 3.45 -3.21 6.45
N LEU A 137 3.91 -3.09 5.19
CA LEU A 137 5.35 -3.04 4.87
C LEU A 137 6.04 -1.86 5.56
N LYS A 138 5.43 -0.67 5.49
CA LYS A 138 6.01 0.53 6.11
C LYS A 138 6.11 0.45 7.64
N VAL A 139 5.24 -0.32 8.30
CA VAL A 139 5.29 -0.56 9.75
C VAL A 139 6.04 -1.85 10.13
N GLY A 140 6.68 -2.53 9.14
CA GLY A 140 7.52 -3.71 9.37
C GLY A 140 6.76 -5.03 9.59
N ARG A 141 5.45 -5.06 9.32
CA ARG A 141 4.61 -6.28 9.44
C ARG A 141 4.59 -7.05 8.12
N ASN A 142 5.76 -7.50 7.67
CA ASN A 142 5.98 -8.02 6.32
C ASN A 142 5.15 -9.27 6.00
N GLN A 143 4.95 -10.18 6.97
CA GLN A 143 4.17 -11.40 6.74
C GLN A 143 2.68 -11.08 6.50
N GLU A 144 2.13 -10.15 7.24
CA GLU A 144 0.75 -9.70 7.05
C GLU A 144 0.59 -8.91 5.75
N ALA A 145 1.60 -8.11 5.41
CA ALA A 145 1.64 -7.42 4.12
C ALA A 145 1.55 -8.39 2.95
N ILE A 146 2.34 -9.48 2.97
CA ILE A 146 2.28 -10.53 1.95
C ILE A 146 0.87 -11.11 1.84
N SER A 147 0.24 -11.45 2.97
CA SER A 147 -1.13 -11.99 2.97
C SER A 147 -2.13 -11.05 2.29
N LYS A 148 -2.02 -9.73 2.52
CA LYS A 148 -2.87 -8.73 1.87
C LYS A 148 -2.57 -8.58 0.37
N LEU A 149 -1.30 -8.55 0.01
CA LEU A 149 -0.87 -8.40 -1.38
C LEU A 149 -1.21 -9.65 -2.21
N GLU A 150 -1.01 -10.86 -1.69
CA GLU A 150 -1.43 -12.10 -2.36
C GLU A 150 -2.97 -12.20 -2.48
N ALA A 151 -3.72 -11.63 -1.53
CA ALA A 151 -5.16 -11.53 -1.66
C ALA A 151 -5.57 -10.55 -2.77
N ALA A 152 -4.81 -9.47 -2.95
CA ALA A 152 -5.01 -8.54 -4.08
C ALA A 152 -4.67 -9.20 -5.41
N GLU A 153 -3.58 -9.97 -5.50
CA GLU A 153 -3.17 -10.71 -6.69
C GLU A 153 -4.25 -11.67 -7.20
N ARG A 154 -4.94 -12.34 -6.26
CA ARG A 154 -6.07 -13.21 -6.64
C ARG A 154 -7.29 -12.48 -7.19
N LEU A 155 -7.47 -11.19 -6.85
CA LEU A 155 -8.58 -10.37 -7.33
C LEU A 155 -8.25 -9.67 -8.64
N GLU A 156 -7.08 -9.10 -8.74
CA GLU A 156 -6.59 -8.35 -9.91
C GLU A 156 -5.13 -8.76 -10.16
N PRO A 157 -4.89 -9.81 -10.96
CA PRO A 157 -3.54 -10.16 -11.42
C PRO A 157 -3.00 -9.08 -12.37
N ASP A 158 -1.72 -9.14 -12.66
CA ASP A 158 -1.03 -8.28 -13.62
C ASP A 158 -0.96 -6.78 -13.25
N ASP A 159 -1.04 -6.45 -11.97
CA ASP A 159 -0.74 -5.10 -11.48
C ASP A 159 0.77 -4.97 -11.18
N PRO A 160 1.51 -4.15 -11.96
CA PRO A 160 2.96 -3.98 -11.75
C PRO A 160 3.32 -3.37 -10.39
N ASN A 161 2.44 -2.54 -9.82
CA ASN A 161 2.64 -1.96 -8.49
C ASN A 161 2.48 -3.02 -7.39
N LEU A 162 1.48 -3.91 -7.54
CA LEU A 162 1.30 -5.04 -6.64
C LEU A 162 2.53 -5.95 -6.63
N TYR A 163 3.00 -6.37 -7.80
CA TYR A 163 4.18 -7.25 -7.92
C TYR A 163 5.45 -6.60 -7.36
N TYR A 164 5.64 -5.31 -7.61
CA TYR A 164 6.76 -4.59 -7.02
C TYR A 164 6.74 -4.61 -5.49
N ASN A 165 5.56 -4.41 -4.87
CA ASN A 165 5.41 -4.42 -3.41
C ASN A 165 5.51 -5.84 -2.83
N LEU A 166 5.03 -6.89 -3.53
CA LEU A 166 5.30 -8.29 -3.17
C LEU A 166 6.81 -8.57 -3.18
N GLY A 167 7.49 -8.14 -4.22
CA GLY A 167 8.95 -8.26 -4.31
C GLY A 167 9.68 -7.58 -3.15
N LEU A 168 9.26 -6.38 -2.74
CA LEU A 168 9.81 -5.70 -1.56
C LEU A 168 9.55 -6.48 -0.27
N ALA A 169 8.33 -6.98 -0.09
CA ALA A 169 7.95 -7.77 1.09
C ALA A 169 8.81 -9.02 1.23
N TYR A 170 8.98 -9.78 0.15
CA TYR A 170 9.81 -10.99 0.14
C TYR A 170 11.30 -10.66 0.31
N PHE A 171 11.77 -9.54 -0.26
CA PHE A 171 13.14 -9.07 -0.04
C PHE A 171 13.43 -8.79 1.44
N ASP A 172 12.54 -8.09 2.14
CA ASP A 172 12.70 -7.75 3.55
C ASP A 172 12.66 -9.00 4.45
N LEU A 173 11.96 -10.06 4.02
CA LEU A 173 12.01 -11.40 4.65
C LEU A 173 13.21 -12.24 4.20
N LYS A 174 14.14 -11.70 3.40
CA LYS A 174 15.30 -12.41 2.84
C LYS A 174 14.96 -13.60 1.96
N GLN A 175 13.73 -13.67 1.45
CA GLN A 175 13.27 -14.67 0.48
C GLN A 175 13.59 -14.19 -0.94
N TYR A 176 14.88 -14.14 -1.27
CA TYR A 176 15.37 -13.44 -2.45
C TYR A 176 14.92 -14.06 -3.78
N ASP A 177 14.69 -15.37 -3.84
CA ASP A 177 14.17 -16.03 -5.04
C ASP A 177 12.74 -15.57 -5.37
N ARG A 178 11.88 -15.47 -4.35
CA ARG A 178 10.53 -14.91 -4.52
C ARG A 178 10.57 -13.42 -4.85
N ALA A 179 11.43 -12.67 -4.17
CA ALA A 179 11.62 -11.26 -4.47
C ALA A 179 12.07 -11.03 -5.91
N LEU A 180 12.96 -11.87 -6.44
CA LEU A 180 13.42 -11.83 -7.82
C LEU A 180 12.28 -12.16 -8.80
N HIS A 181 11.50 -13.20 -8.51
CA HIS A 181 10.33 -13.55 -9.32
C HIS A 181 9.39 -12.35 -9.47
N TYR A 182 8.91 -11.79 -8.36
CA TYR A 182 7.98 -10.64 -8.41
C TYR A 182 8.63 -9.36 -8.98
N ALA A 183 9.94 -9.19 -8.84
CA ALA A 183 10.66 -8.10 -9.51
C ALA A 183 10.58 -8.26 -11.04
N HIS A 184 10.77 -9.48 -11.56
CA HIS A 184 10.65 -9.74 -12.99
C HIS A 184 9.22 -9.51 -13.49
N GLU A 185 8.21 -9.97 -12.76
CA GLU A 185 6.80 -9.72 -13.11
C GLU A 185 6.53 -8.21 -13.17
N ALA A 186 6.91 -7.44 -12.15
CA ALA A 186 6.72 -5.99 -12.13
C ALA A 186 7.41 -5.29 -13.32
N TYR A 187 8.67 -5.65 -13.61
CA TYR A 187 9.41 -5.00 -14.68
C TYR A 187 8.99 -5.46 -16.08
N SER A 188 8.49 -6.68 -16.24
CA SER A 188 7.87 -7.12 -17.50
C SER A 188 6.66 -6.27 -17.86
N LEU A 189 5.91 -5.84 -16.84
CA LEU A 189 4.77 -4.90 -16.94
C LEU A 189 5.21 -3.43 -16.91
N ARG A 190 6.51 -3.16 -17.11
CA ARG A 190 7.09 -1.81 -17.22
C ARG A 190 6.97 -0.96 -15.95
N PHE A 191 7.02 -1.57 -14.77
CA PHE A 191 7.06 -0.79 -13.51
C PHE A 191 8.27 0.16 -13.51
N PRO A 192 8.09 1.48 -13.21
CA PRO A 192 9.13 2.46 -13.50
C PRO A 192 10.25 2.56 -12.45
N LEU A 193 10.01 2.08 -11.21
CA LEU A 193 10.94 2.30 -10.10
C LEU A 193 12.01 1.19 -10.02
N PRO A 194 13.30 1.51 -10.11
CA PRO A 194 14.39 0.52 -10.14
C PRO A 194 14.77 -0.02 -8.75
N GLY A 195 14.20 0.51 -7.66
CA GLY A 195 14.67 0.29 -6.30
C GLY A 195 14.77 -1.18 -5.87
N LEU A 196 13.82 -2.03 -6.26
CA LEU A 196 13.86 -3.46 -5.95
C LEU A 196 15.00 -4.17 -6.69
N ARG A 197 15.22 -3.84 -7.98
CA ARG A 197 16.37 -4.34 -8.75
C ARG A 197 17.69 -3.98 -8.09
N GLU A 198 17.82 -2.74 -7.66
CA GLU A 198 19.05 -2.28 -7.01
C GLU A 198 19.25 -2.93 -5.63
N LYS A 199 18.20 -3.18 -4.89
CA LYS A 199 18.25 -3.95 -3.63
C LYS A 199 18.75 -5.39 -3.90
N LEU A 200 18.18 -6.09 -4.88
CA LEU A 200 18.55 -7.45 -5.24
C LEU A 200 20.00 -7.54 -5.76
N LYS A 201 20.44 -6.57 -6.58
CA LYS A 201 21.85 -6.48 -7.02
C LYS A 201 22.83 -6.35 -5.86
N ARG A 202 22.52 -5.49 -4.88
CA ARG A 202 23.41 -5.28 -3.72
C ARG A 202 23.64 -6.54 -2.89
N VAL A 203 22.67 -7.45 -2.84
CA VAL A 203 22.79 -8.73 -2.12
C VAL A 203 23.23 -9.88 -3.04
N GLY A 204 23.56 -9.61 -4.32
CA GLY A 204 23.96 -10.62 -5.30
C GLY A 204 22.84 -11.56 -5.75
N ALA A 205 21.57 -11.20 -5.48
CA ALA A 205 20.42 -12.03 -5.80
C ALA A 205 19.76 -11.68 -7.15
N TRP A 206 20.14 -10.57 -7.77
CA TRP A 206 19.61 -10.22 -9.10
C TRP A 206 20.21 -11.14 -10.17
N LYS A 207 19.33 -11.70 -11.00
CA LYS A 207 19.65 -12.47 -12.20
C LYS A 207 18.83 -11.88 -13.34
N ASP A 208 19.47 -11.59 -14.48
CA ASP A 208 18.71 -11.18 -15.66
C ASP A 208 17.92 -12.35 -16.21
N LEU A 209 16.72 -12.09 -16.74
CA LEU A 209 15.97 -13.10 -17.47
C LEU A 209 16.78 -13.50 -18.73
N PRO A 210 16.78 -14.79 -19.08
CA PRO A 210 17.31 -15.19 -20.37
C PRO A 210 16.58 -14.41 -21.47
N PRO A 211 17.27 -14.01 -22.56
CA PRO A 211 16.59 -13.37 -23.66
C PRO A 211 15.45 -14.28 -24.14
N PRO A 212 14.28 -13.70 -24.49
CA PRO A 212 13.19 -14.50 -25.04
C PRO A 212 13.74 -15.34 -26.20
N PRO A 213 13.33 -16.62 -26.32
CA PRO A 213 13.76 -17.44 -27.45
C PRO A 213 13.48 -16.64 -28.72
N ALA A 214 14.50 -16.52 -29.58
CA ALA A 214 14.38 -15.77 -30.82
C ALA A 214 13.17 -16.31 -31.58
N GLN A 215 12.05 -15.57 -31.48
CA GLN A 215 10.89 -15.86 -32.34
C GLN A 215 11.41 -15.66 -33.75
N SER A 216 11.46 -16.77 -34.50
CA SER A 216 11.91 -16.75 -35.88
C SER A 216 11.15 -15.64 -36.60
N ALA A 217 11.89 -14.75 -37.23
CA ALA A 217 11.36 -13.65 -38.03
C ALA A 217 10.70 -14.19 -39.28
N ALA A 218 9.56 -14.85 -39.14
CA ALA A 218 8.73 -15.34 -40.18
C ALA A 218 7.28 -15.15 -39.76
N VAL A 219 6.78 -13.93 -39.86
CA VAL A 219 5.41 -13.53 -40.26
C VAL A 219 5.24 -12.00 -40.08
N ALA A 220 6.03 -11.23 -40.77
CA ALA A 220 5.77 -9.80 -40.94
C ALA A 220 5.37 -9.54 -42.39
N SER A 221 4.26 -10.12 -42.80
CA SER A 221 3.58 -9.73 -44.04
C SER A 221 2.18 -10.32 -44.05
N ALA A 222 1.22 -9.69 -43.35
CA ALA A 222 -0.20 -9.75 -43.74
C ALA A 222 -1.01 -8.72 -42.93
N SER A 223 -1.48 -7.70 -43.64
CA SER A 223 -2.79 -7.00 -43.42
C SER A 223 -2.98 -6.22 -42.12
N ALA A 224 -2.94 -4.91 -42.24
CA ALA A 224 -3.63 -3.99 -41.35
C ALA A 224 -5.16 -4.20 -41.43
N PRO A 225 -5.88 -4.29 -40.30
CA PRO A 225 -7.33 -4.10 -40.29
C PRO A 225 -7.69 -2.65 -39.90
N PRO A 226 -8.90 -2.19 -40.28
CA PRO A 226 -9.30 -0.79 -40.18
C PRO A 226 -9.66 -0.40 -38.75
N ALA A 227 -9.44 0.89 -38.47
CA ALA A 227 -9.85 1.55 -37.23
C ALA A 227 -11.37 1.48 -37.02
N ALA A 228 -11.80 1.02 -35.86
CA ALA A 228 -13.07 1.40 -35.23
C ALA A 228 -13.14 0.92 -33.79
N GLY A 229 -13.56 1.78 -32.88
CA GLY A 229 -14.14 1.38 -31.60
C GLY A 229 -13.39 1.87 -30.39
N SER A 230 -13.92 2.93 -29.80
CA SER A 230 -13.57 3.49 -28.47
C SER A 230 -13.44 2.43 -27.40
N ALA A 231 -12.25 2.24 -26.85
CA ALA A 231 -12.02 1.46 -25.65
C ALA A 231 -12.27 2.32 -24.40
N PRO A 232 -12.88 1.77 -23.33
CA PRO A 232 -13.02 2.49 -22.07
C PRO A 232 -11.63 2.70 -21.42
N ALA A 233 -11.46 3.88 -20.85
CA ALA A 233 -10.23 4.29 -20.20
C ALA A 233 -9.84 3.31 -19.08
N THR A 234 -8.79 2.54 -19.31
CA THR A 234 -8.09 1.77 -18.28
C THR A 234 -7.50 2.74 -17.27
N ARG A 235 -7.95 2.60 -16.03
CA ARG A 235 -7.55 3.39 -14.88
C ARG A 235 -6.08 3.10 -14.58
N ALA A 236 -5.18 3.98 -14.99
CA ALA A 236 -3.78 3.90 -14.63
C ALA A 236 -3.64 4.19 -13.13
N SER A 237 -3.37 3.15 -12.34
CA SER A 237 -2.99 3.29 -10.93
C SER A 237 -1.63 3.97 -10.88
N ALA A 238 -1.54 5.14 -10.24
CA ALA A 238 -0.26 5.79 -10.00
C ALA A 238 0.63 4.88 -9.13
N PRO A 239 1.94 4.77 -9.40
CA PRO A 239 2.81 3.88 -8.67
C PRO A 239 2.93 4.34 -7.21
N VAL A 240 2.50 3.50 -6.29
CA VAL A 240 2.65 3.68 -4.84
C VAL A 240 3.66 2.66 -4.34
N ALA A 241 4.91 3.07 -4.27
CA ALA A 241 5.96 2.25 -3.69
C ALA A 241 6.13 2.54 -2.19
N ALA A 242 6.46 1.52 -1.40
CA ALA A 242 7.01 1.71 -0.08
C ALA A 242 8.35 2.46 -0.22
N ALA A 243 8.36 3.76 0.02
CA ALA A 243 9.60 4.54 0.00
C ALA A 243 10.55 3.98 1.05
N SER A 244 11.76 3.62 0.63
CA SER A 244 12.84 3.25 1.52
C SER A 244 13.05 4.37 2.55
N THR A 245 13.13 4.05 3.82
CA THR A 245 13.53 4.98 4.88
C THR A 245 14.86 5.64 4.49
N PRO A 246 15.02 6.96 4.64
CA PRO A 246 16.32 7.59 4.49
C PRO A 246 17.26 7.00 5.53
N THR A 247 18.41 6.51 5.09
CA THR A 247 19.53 6.15 5.96
C THR A 247 19.96 7.44 6.66
N GLU A 248 19.77 7.51 7.95
CA GLU A 248 20.26 8.60 8.79
C GLU A 248 21.80 8.60 8.68
N THR A 249 22.35 9.64 8.08
CA THR A 249 23.78 9.92 8.09
C THR A 249 24.07 10.52 9.47
N PRO A 250 25.00 9.98 10.28
CA PRO A 250 25.41 10.67 11.51
C PRO A 250 26.15 11.95 11.13
N ALA A 251 25.67 13.07 11.65
CA ALA A 251 26.35 14.34 11.59
C ALA A 251 27.57 14.35 12.51
N PRO A 252 28.61 15.17 12.20
CA PRO A 252 29.86 15.24 12.94
C PRO A 252 29.72 15.76 14.37
#